data_f745c654704f5bda7ae97a447067dade
#
_entry.id   f745c654704f5bda7ae97a447067dade
#
_cell.length_a   1.000
_cell.length_b   1.000
_cell.length_c   1.000
_cell.angle_alpha   90.00
_cell.angle_beta   90.00
_cell.angle_gamma   90.00
#
_symmetry.space_group_name_H-M   'P 1'
#
loop_
_entity.id
_entity.type
_entity.pdbx_description
1 polymer ?
#
loop_
_entity_poly.entity_id
_entity_poly.type
_entity_poly.pdbx_seq_one_letter_code
_entity_poly.pdbx_strand_id
1 'polypeptide(L)'
;QSIQSTANSTYHSLQVSWNRRFERGFTFLGSYVWSKAIDLASTDGNSGLGNQASNPFDWNRDKGPANFHIGHRFVTSFIWDLPLLGNAPKLAQTLLGGWQLNGILTLQSGIPFSITAGVDRSLAGVNLDRADIFGPVATYGGSSHGAEVARYFDTSMFALPALGTFGTGGRNILTGPGFANFDAGLFKQF
;
A
#
# COMPACT_ATOMS: atom_id res chain seq x y z
N GLN A 1 -5.97 -32.70 -6.72
CA GLN A 1 -5.35 -31.47 -6.18
C GLN A 1 -4.04 -31.87 -5.52
N SER A 2 -2.91 -31.36 -5.97
CA SER A 2 -1.60 -31.62 -5.37
C SER A 2 -1.11 -30.35 -4.65
N ILE A 3 -0.55 -30.51 -3.45
CA ILE A 3 0.14 -29.44 -2.72
C ILE A 3 1.63 -29.61 -3.05
N GLN A 4 2.24 -28.55 -3.58
CA GLN A 4 3.65 -28.54 -3.96
C GLN A 4 4.36 -27.35 -3.30
N SER A 5 5.57 -27.55 -2.84
CA SER A 5 6.40 -26.51 -2.22
C SER A 5 7.39 -25.95 -3.26
N THR A 6 6.86 -25.25 -4.27
CA THR A 6 7.65 -24.71 -5.40
C THR A 6 7.63 -23.20 -5.49
N ALA A 7 6.86 -22.53 -4.62
CA ALA A 7 6.77 -21.08 -4.58
C ALA A 7 8.11 -20.47 -4.13
N ASN A 8 8.51 -19.41 -4.80
CA ASN A 8 9.69 -18.60 -4.48
C ASN A 8 9.26 -17.15 -4.23
N SER A 9 9.92 -16.51 -3.27
CA SER A 9 9.74 -15.09 -3.00
C SER A 9 11.08 -14.38 -2.85
N THR A 10 11.12 -13.13 -3.28
CA THR A 10 12.29 -12.26 -3.16
C THR A 10 11.85 -10.91 -2.60
N TYR A 11 12.56 -10.46 -1.57
CA TYR A 11 12.32 -9.17 -0.94
C TYR A 11 13.62 -8.37 -0.86
N HIS A 12 13.58 -7.14 -1.36
CA HIS A 12 14.66 -6.16 -1.22
C HIS A 12 14.10 -4.88 -0.60
N SER A 13 14.84 -4.27 0.31
CA SER A 13 14.47 -2.99 0.89
C SER A 13 15.67 -2.11 1.20
N LEU A 14 15.45 -0.81 1.08
CA LEU A 14 16.27 0.24 1.68
C LEU A 14 15.46 0.89 2.79
N GLN A 15 16.03 0.91 3.99
CA GLN A 15 15.39 1.52 5.15
C GLN A 15 16.27 2.64 5.66
N VAL A 16 15.68 3.83 5.84
CA VAL A 16 16.34 5.00 6.41
C VAL A 16 15.53 5.46 7.59
N SER A 17 16.19 5.63 8.74
CA SER A 17 15.57 6.18 9.94
C SER A 17 16.40 7.34 10.47
N TRP A 18 15.72 8.33 11.01
CA TRP A 18 16.36 9.46 11.67
C TRP A 18 15.59 9.80 12.93
N ASN A 19 16.35 10.14 13.95
CA ASN A 19 15.85 10.55 15.24
C ASN A 19 16.60 11.82 15.65
N ARG A 20 15.90 12.88 15.98
CA ARG A 20 16.48 14.11 16.42
C ARG A 20 15.65 14.76 17.52
N ARG A 21 16.33 15.08 18.61
CA ARG A 21 15.80 15.95 19.65
C ARG A 21 16.43 17.33 19.46
N PHE A 22 15.59 18.34 19.32
CA PHE A 22 16.03 19.72 19.23
C PHE A 22 15.98 20.39 20.61
N GLU A 23 16.73 21.45 20.76
CA GLU A 23 16.57 22.37 21.87
C GLU A 23 15.14 22.95 21.85
N ARG A 24 14.60 23.34 23.01
CA ARG A 24 13.23 23.88 23.18
C ARG A 24 12.08 22.86 23.05
N GLY A 25 12.31 21.61 23.45
CA GLY A 25 11.24 20.63 23.63
C GLY A 25 10.63 20.07 22.32
N PHE A 26 11.31 20.19 21.17
CA PHE A 26 10.88 19.55 19.93
C PHE A 26 11.65 18.24 19.71
N THR A 27 10.90 17.16 19.53
CA THR A 27 11.45 15.83 19.19
C THR A 27 10.82 15.38 17.88
N PHE A 28 11.64 14.87 16.99
CA PHE A 28 11.21 14.37 15.67
C PHE A 28 11.80 12.98 15.43
N LEU A 29 10.95 12.07 14.99
CA LEU A 29 11.30 10.71 14.60
C LEU A 29 10.75 10.45 13.20
N GLY A 30 11.57 9.95 12.30
CA GLY A 30 11.13 9.63 10.95
C GLY A 30 11.73 8.31 10.48
N SER A 31 10.98 7.62 9.62
CA SER A 31 11.45 6.45 8.91
C SER A 31 10.92 6.43 7.49
N TYR A 32 11.75 5.99 6.58
CA TYR A 32 11.38 5.77 5.19
C TYR A 32 11.84 4.38 4.76
N VAL A 33 10.94 3.66 4.13
CA VAL A 33 11.20 2.34 3.57
C VAL A 33 10.85 2.38 2.09
N TRP A 34 11.83 2.09 1.25
CA TRP A 34 11.61 1.69 -0.12
C TRP A 34 11.78 0.19 -0.20
N SER A 35 10.83 -0.53 -0.81
CA SER A 35 10.91 -1.98 -0.89
C SER A 35 10.36 -2.52 -2.20
N LYS A 36 10.77 -3.75 -2.54
CA LYS A 36 10.25 -4.53 -3.64
C LYS A 36 10.10 -5.98 -3.19
N ALA A 37 8.86 -6.46 -3.16
CA ALA A 37 8.50 -7.85 -2.88
C ALA A 37 7.93 -8.46 -4.16
N ILE A 38 8.53 -9.56 -4.62
CA ILE A 38 8.09 -10.34 -5.78
C ILE A 38 7.96 -11.78 -5.33
N ASP A 39 6.85 -12.42 -5.65
CA ASP A 39 6.62 -13.83 -5.35
C ASP A 39 5.84 -14.53 -6.48
N LEU A 40 5.67 -15.83 -6.34
CA LEU A 40 4.82 -16.68 -7.19
C LEU A 40 3.45 -16.91 -6.56
N ALA A 41 3.36 -16.84 -5.23
CA ALA A 41 2.13 -17.02 -4.48
C ALA A 41 2.20 -16.20 -3.20
N SER A 42 1.23 -15.32 -2.99
CA SER A 42 1.04 -14.62 -1.72
C SER A 42 -0.18 -15.22 -1.03
N THR A 43 0.01 -15.72 0.17
CA THR A 43 -1.13 -16.11 1.01
C THR A 43 -1.46 -14.95 1.95
N ASP A 44 -2.72 -14.59 2.00
CA ASP A 44 -3.27 -13.71 3.04
C ASP A 44 -3.75 -14.51 4.27
N GLY A 45 -3.49 -15.83 4.27
CA GLY A 45 -3.87 -16.73 5.35
C GLY A 45 -5.36 -17.05 5.44
N ASN A 46 -6.21 -16.41 4.66
CA ASN A 46 -7.65 -16.47 4.84
C ASN A 46 -8.44 -17.04 3.65
N SER A 47 -7.86 -17.12 2.47
CA SER A 47 -8.51 -17.71 1.31
C SER A 47 -7.68 -18.86 0.76
N GLY A 48 -8.25 -20.06 0.73
CA GLY A 48 -7.64 -21.21 0.06
C GLY A 48 -7.39 -20.99 -1.43
N LEU A 49 -7.80 -19.84 -1.97
CA LEU A 49 -7.63 -19.43 -3.35
C LEU A 49 -6.32 -18.64 -3.59
N GLY A 50 -5.72 -18.03 -2.55
CA GLY A 50 -4.52 -17.20 -2.68
C GLY A 50 -3.25 -17.94 -3.11
N ASN A 51 -3.25 -19.27 -3.03
CA ASN A 51 -2.12 -20.12 -3.39
C ASN A 51 -2.36 -20.99 -4.63
N GLN A 52 -3.49 -20.78 -5.33
CA GLN A 52 -3.72 -21.51 -6.58
C GLN A 52 -3.02 -20.81 -7.73
N ALA A 53 -2.26 -21.58 -8.49
CA ALA A 53 -1.69 -21.08 -9.74
C ALA A 53 -2.82 -20.74 -10.72
N SER A 54 -2.73 -19.59 -11.37
CA SER A 54 -3.70 -19.20 -12.43
C SER A 54 -3.63 -20.16 -13.63
N ASN A 55 -2.46 -20.73 -13.88
CA ASN A 55 -2.25 -21.79 -14.84
C ASN A 55 -1.46 -22.92 -14.17
N PRO A 56 -2.06 -24.10 -13.95
CA PRO A 56 -1.39 -25.23 -13.30
C PRO A 56 -0.22 -25.81 -14.12
N PHE A 57 -0.12 -25.45 -15.40
CA PHE A 57 0.93 -25.94 -16.31
C PHE A 57 2.09 -24.94 -16.48
N ASP A 58 1.89 -23.66 -16.05
CA ASP A 58 2.92 -22.62 -16.13
C ASP A 58 2.83 -21.66 -14.94
N TRP A 59 3.56 -21.96 -13.90
CA TRP A 59 3.56 -21.19 -12.65
C TRP A 59 4.35 -19.89 -12.74
N ASN A 60 5.26 -19.77 -13.73
CA ASN A 60 6.00 -18.53 -13.92
C ASN A 60 5.10 -17.35 -14.32
N ARG A 61 3.92 -17.63 -14.84
CA ARG A 61 2.89 -16.60 -15.10
C ARG A 61 2.41 -15.89 -13.86
N ASP A 62 2.56 -16.52 -12.69
CA ASP A 62 2.14 -15.94 -11.41
C ASP A 62 3.26 -15.14 -10.72
N LYS A 63 4.43 -15.06 -11.36
CA LYS A 63 5.50 -14.20 -10.87
C LYS A 63 5.13 -12.73 -11.03
N GLY A 64 5.00 -12.06 -9.90
CA GLY A 64 4.60 -10.64 -9.87
C GLY A 64 4.83 -10.01 -8.50
N PRO A 65 4.48 -8.73 -8.34
CA PRO A 65 4.49 -8.11 -7.03
C PRO A 65 3.64 -8.91 -6.03
N ALA A 66 4.15 -9.08 -4.81
CA ALA A 66 3.39 -9.76 -3.75
C ALA A 66 2.12 -8.97 -3.40
N ASN A 67 1.05 -9.64 -2.96
CA ASN A 67 -0.21 -8.97 -2.61
C ASN A 67 -0.05 -7.93 -1.50
N PHE A 68 0.97 -8.11 -0.63
CA PHE A 68 1.34 -7.20 0.45
C PHE A 68 2.47 -6.24 0.09
N HIS A 69 2.85 -6.16 -1.17
CA HIS A 69 3.92 -5.26 -1.62
C HIS A 69 3.53 -3.79 -1.41
N ILE A 70 4.39 -3.06 -0.70
CA ILE A 70 4.32 -1.61 -0.52
C ILE A 70 5.64 -1.04 -1.00
N GLY A 71 5.63 -0.34 -2.15
CA GLY A 71 6.84 0.19 -2.75
C GLY A 71 7.52 1.28 -1.90
N HIS A 72 6.72 2.17 -1.32
CA HIS A 72 7.19 3.30 -0.52
C HIS A 72 6.35 3.43 0.74
N ARG A 73 7.01 3.56 1.90
CA ARG A 73 6.36 3.88 3.16
C ARG A 73 7.18 4.92 3.91
N PHE A 74 6.54 6.02 4.26
CA PHE A 74 7.10 7.08 5.08
C PHE A 74 6.26 7.23 6.34
N VAL A 75 6.90 7.18 7.51
CA VAL A 75 6.26 7.42 8.79
C VAL A 75 7.09 8.44 9.55
N THR A 76 6.43 9.45 10.05
CA THR A 76 7.09 10.41 10.95
C THR A 76 6.20 10.72 12.13
N SER A 77 6.82 10.91 13.29
CA SER A 77 6.17 11.39 14.49
C SER A 77 6.95 12.58 15.07
N PHE A 78 6.22 13.48 15.70
CA PHE A 78 6.82 14.60 16.41
C PHE A 78 6.11 14.84 17.75
N ILE A 79 6.86 15.39 18.67
CA ILE A 79 6.39 15.91 19.94
C ILE A 79 6.98 17.30 20.08
N TRP A 80 6.15 18.29 20.36
CA TRP A 80 6.55 19.65 20.53
C TRP A 80 5.94 20.26 21.78
N ASP A 81 6.78 20.50 22.78
CA ASP A 81 6.42 21.28 23.94
C ASP A 81 6.41 22.76 23.52
N LEU A 82 5.23 23.35 23.47
CA LEU A 82 5.09 24.76 23.09
C LEU A 82 5.79 25.63 24.14
N PRO A 83 6.62 26.59 23.70
CA PRO A 83 7.41 27.37 24.62
C PRO A 83 6.52 28.19 25.56
N LEU A 84 6.88 28.18 26.85
CA LEU A 84 6.21 29.00 27.84
C LEU A 84 6.37 30.48 27.50
N LEU A 85 5.30 31.25 27.65
CA LEU A 85 5.29 32.71 27.50
C LEU A 85 5.99 33.36 28.71
N GLY A 86 7.32 33.33 28.73
CA GLY A 86 8.14 33.68 29.89
C GLY A 86 7.89 35.05 30.53
N ASN A 87 7.36 36.04 29.77
CA ASN A 87 7.09 37.40 30.22
C ASN A 87 5.59 37.74 30.27
N ALA A 88 4.70 36.74 30.18
CA ALA A 88 3.24 37.00 30.21
C ALA A 88 2.71 37.05 31.65
N PRO A 89 1.58 37.72 31.90
CA PRO A 89 0.87 37.67 33.17
C PRO A 89 0.57 36.22 33.59
N LYS A 90 0.56 35.93 34.89
CA LYS A 90 0.36 34.58 35.45
C LYS A 90 -0.88 33.87 34.86
N LEU A 91 -1.98 34.61 34.71
CA LEU A 91 -3.22 34.09 34.10
C LEU A 91 -3.00 33.66 32.66
N ALA A 92 -2.26 34.44 31.87
CA ALA A 92 -1.94 34.06 30.48
C ALA A 92 -0.97 32.86 30.43
N GLN A 93 0.00 32.80 31.35
CA GLN A 93 0.90 31.61 31.46
C GLN A 93 0.11 30.34 31.81
N THR A 94 -0.87 30.42 32.72
CA THR A 94 -1.72 29.29 33.12
C THR A 94 -2.63 28.86 31.96
N LEU A 95 -3.19 29.80 31.20
CA LEU A 95 -4.11 29.46 30.11
C LEU A 95 -3.41 29.05 28.80
N LEU A 96 -2.31 29.70 28.44
CA LEU A 96 -1.62 29.55 27.16
C LEU A 96 -0.30 28.76 27.28
N GLY A 97 0.25 28.56 28.48
CA GLY A 97 1.45 27.76 28.69
C GLY A 97 1.14 26.28 28.94
N GLY A 98 2.20 25.47 28.93
CA GLY A 98 2.10 24.04 29.25
C GLY A 98 1.42 23.17 28.18
N TRP A 99 1.28 23.67 26.96
CA TRP A 99 0.72 22.89 25.87
C TRP A 99 1.80 22.07 25.17
N GLN A 100 1.44 20.82 24.82
CA GLN A 100 2.23 19.91 24.02
C GLN A 100 1.43 19.50 22.80
N LEU A 101 2.01 19.67 21.62
CA LEU A 101 1.47 19.19 20.36
C LEU A 101 2.24 17.93 19.95
N ASN A 102 1.54 16.88 19.60
CA ASN A 102 2.15 15.70 18.98
C ASN A 102 1.40 15.31 17.69
N GLY A 103 2.07 14.53 16.85
CA GLY A 103 1.43 14.04 15.65
C GLY A 103 2.21 12.87 15.04
N ILE A 104 1.47 12.07 14.28
CA ILE A 104 2.01 10.97 13.48
C ILE A 104 1.48 11.13 12.06
N LEU A 105 2.38 11.23 11.09
CA LEU A 105 2.06 11.21 9.67
C LEU A 105 2.52 9.87 9.08
N THR A 106 1.61 9.18 8.42
CA THR A 106 1.90 7.96 7.65
C THR A 106 1.52 8.19 6.20
N LEU A 107 2.49 8.01 5.31
CA LEU A 107 2.29 8.01 3.86
C LEU A 107 2.78 6.68 3.30
N GLN A 108 2.00 6.04 2.44
CA GLN A 108 2.45 4.83 1.76
C GLN A 108 1.85 4.72 0.36
N SER A 109 2.57 4.04 -0.53
CA SER A 109 2.04 3.66 -1.84
C SER A 109 0.92 2.65 -1.70
N GLY A 110 0.05 2.60 -2.70
CA GLY A 110 -1.02 1.61 -2.76
C GLY A 110 -0.48 0.18 -2.86
N ILE A 111 -1.34 -0.77 -2.59
CA ILE A 111 -1.07 -2.20 -2.77
C ILE A 111 -1.35 -2.61 -4.21
N PRO A 112 -0.60 -3.58 -4.76
CA PRO A 112 -0.83 -4.06 -6.10
C PRO A 112 -2.06 -4.98 -6.17
N PHE A 113 -2.68 -5.03 -7.35
CA PHE A 113 -3.82 -5.90 -7.61
C PHE A 113 -3.83 -6.41 -9.06
N SER A 114 -4.49 -7.56 -9.24
CA SER A 114 -4.70 -8.20 -10.53
C SER A 114 -6.07 -7.87 -11.09
N ILE A 115 -6.19 -7.86 -12.41
CA ILE A 115 -7.48 -7.80 -13.09
C ILE A 115 -7.89 -9.21 -13.49
N THR A 116 -9.02 -9.66 -12.93
CA THR A 116 -9.58 -10.99 -13.19
C THR A 116 -10.74 -10.93 -14.18
N ALA A 117 -10.95 -12.01 -14.90
CA ALA A 117 -12.08 -12.17 -15.82
C ALA A 117 -13.41 -12.36 -15.08
N GLY A 118 -13.37 -12.73 -13.78
CA GLY A 118 -14.54 -13.01 -12.96
C GLY A 118 -15.29 -14.32 -13.31
N VAL A 119 -14.78 -15.06 -14.29
CA VAL A 119 -15.33 -16.34 -14.77
C VAL A 119 -14.18 -17.27 -15.15
N ASP A 120 -14.42 -18.59 -15.07
CA ASP A 120 -13.48 -19.62 -15.52
C ASP A 120 -13.55 -19.75 -17.06
N ARG A 121 -12.67 -19.01 -17.74
CA ARG A 121 -12.55 -19.06 -19.21
C ARG A 121 -11.61 -20.15 -19.66
N SER A 122 -10.62 -20.46 -18.87
CA SER A 122 -9.62 -21.50 -19.16
C SER A 122 -10.17 -22.93 -19.04
N LEU A 123 -11.32 -23.09 -18.36
CA LEU A 123 -11.92 -24.39 -18.01
C LEU A 123 -10.99 -25.21 -17.11
N ALA A 124 -10.11 -24.54 -16.36
CA ALA A 124 -9.17 -25.18 -15.42
C ALA A 124 -9.79 -25.43 -14.04
N GLY A 125 -11.03 -25.01 -13.80
CA GLY A 125 -11.71 -25.09 -12.51
C GLY A 125 -11.18 -24.09 -11.47
N VAL A 126 -10.40 -23.10 -11.91
CA VAL A 126 -9.83 -22.02 -11.09
C VAL A 126 -10.56 -20.74 -11.47
N ASN A 127 -11.46 -20.24 -10.61
CA ASN A 127 -12.21 -19.01 -10.87
C ASN A 127 -11.34 -17.73 -10.73
N LEU A 128 -10.07 -17.82 -11.09
CA LEU A 128 -9.09 -16.74 -10.97
C LEU A 128 -8.44 -16.40 -12.31
N ASP A 129 -9.08 -16.75 -13.43
CA ASP A 129 -8.58 -16.37 -14.75
C ASP A 129 -8.40 -14.86 -14.81
N ARG A 130 -7.23 -14.44 -15.29
CA ARG A 130 -6.94 -13.03 -15.51
C ARG A 130 -7.51 -12.58 -16.84
N ALA A 131 -7.83 -11.30 -16.95
CA ALA A 131 -8.30 -10.73 -18.20
C ALA A 131 -7.19 -10.73 -19.27
N ASP A 132 -7.56 -10.68 -20.52
CA ASP A 132 -6.64 -10.32 -21.60
C ASP A 132 -6.32 -8.84 -21.55
N ILE A 133 -5.07 -8.49 -21.88
CA ILE A 133 -4.57 -7.11 -21.92
C ILE A 133 -4.06 -6.81 -23.32
N PHE A 134 -4.50 -5.68 -23.89
CA PHE A 134 -4.16 -5.26 -25.25
C PHE A 134 -3.11 -4.15 -25.32
N GLY A 135 -2.61 -3.67 -24.18
CA GLY A 135 -1.60 -2.62 -24.15
C GLY A 135 -1.31 -2.09 -22.76
N PRO A 136 -0.52 -1.04 -22.65
CA PRO A 136 -0.24 -0.41 -21.38
C PRO A 136 -1.52 0.20 -20.77
N VAL A 137 -1.77 -0.08 -19.51
CA VAL A 137 -2.96 0.40 -18.81
C VAL A 137 -2.64 1.74 -18.16
N ALA A 138 -3.32 2.79 -18.61
CA ALA A 138 -3.25 4.09 -17.98
C ALA A 138 -4.01 4.08 -16.65
N THR A 139 -3.38 4.61 -15.61
CA THR A 139 -4.05 4.92 -14.33
C THR A 139 -4.36 6.41 -14.29
N TYR A 140 -5.58 6.74 -13.92
CA TYR A 140 -6.02 8.12 -13.78
C TYR A 140 -5.90 8.53 -12.32
N GLY A 141 -4.70 8.98 -11.91
CA GLY A 141 -4.51 9.64 -10.62
C GLY A 141 -5.39 10.88 -10.58
N GLY A 142 -6.44 10.84 -9.79
CA GLY A 142 -7.45 11.87 -9.79
C GLY A 142 -7.02 13.13 -9.06
N SER A 143 -7.52 14.26 -9.49
CA SER A 143 -7.48 15.51 -8.74
C SER A 143 -8.43 15.50 -7.54
N SER A 144 -9.31 14.51 -7.43
CA SER A 144 -10.23 14.33 -6.31
C SER A 144 -10.52 12.84 -6.08
N HIS A 145 -10.78 12.48 -4.83
CA HIS A 145 -11.14 11.11 -4.43
C HIS A 145 -12.37 10.58 -5.19
N GLY A 146 -13.36 11.42 -5.44
CA GLY A 146 -14.54 11.01 -6.22
C GLY A 146 -14.24 10.67 -7.68
N ALA A 147 -13.30 11.37 -8.32
CA ALA A 147 -12.87 11.05 -9.68
C ALA A 147 -12.10 9.72 -9.75
N GLU A 148 -11.25 9.45 -8.75
CA GLU A 148 -10.54 8.17 -8.63
C GLU A 148 -11.48 6.99 -8.42
N VAL A 149 -12.50 7.14 -7.58
CA VAL A 149 -13.53 6.11 -7.35
C VAL A 149 -14.33 5.84 -8.63
N ALA A 150 -14.65 6.90 -9.40
CA ALA A 150 -15.42 6.74 -10.63
C ALA A 150 -14.61 6.08 -11.75
N ARG A 151 -13.31 6.37 -11.86
CA ARG A 151 -12.44 5.82 -12.90
C ARG A 151 -10.99 5.83 -12.46
N TYR A 152 -10.52 4.71 -11.92
CA TYR A 152 -9.13 4.60 -11.45
C TYR A 152 -8.16 4.23 -12.58
N PHE A 153 -8.54 3.36 -13.49
CA PHE A 153 -7.72 2.92 -14.62
C PHE A 153 -8.54 2.73 -15.90
N ASP A 154 -7.86 2.60 -17.03
CA ASP A 154 -8.50 2.39 -18.32
C ASP A 154 -8.96 0.94 -18.47
N THR A 155 -10.26 0.72 -18.35
CA THR A 155 -10.89 -0.59 -18.49
C THR A 155 -10.98 -1.06 -19.93
N SER A 156 -10.85 -0.18 -20.91
CA SER A 156 -10.95 -0.54 -22.34
C SER A 156 -9.79 -1.41 -22.82
N MET A 157 -8.68 -1.42 -22.06
CA MET A 157 -7.52 -2.25 -22.35
C MET A 157 -7.69 -3.72 -21.96
N PHE A 158 -8.83 -4.08 -21.36
CA PHE A 158 -9.08 -5.43 -20.86
C PHE A 158 -10.25 -6.07 -21.61
N ALA A 159 -10.15 -7.37 -21.85
CA ALA A 159 -11.25 -8.17 -22.35
C ALA A 159 -11.28 -9.56 -21.68
N LEU A 160 -12.40 -10.24 -21.87
CA LEU A 160 -12.53 -11.64 -21.46
C LEU A 160 -11.68 -12.51 -22.41
N PRO A 161 -10.88 -13.44 -21.89
CA PRO A 161 -10.17 -14.42 -22.70
C PRO A 161 -11.12 -15.27 -23.52
N ALA A 162 -10.65 -15.81 -24.63
CA ALA A 162 -11.40 -16.80 -25.39
C ALA A 162 -11.67 -18.05 -24.53
N LEU A 163 -12.76 -18.74 -24.79
CA LEU A 163 -13.09 -19.97 -24.06
C LEU A 163 -12.00 -21.03 -24.28
N GLY A 164 -11.56 -21.68 -23.22
CA GLY A 164 -10.46 -22.65 -23.22
C GLY A 164 -9.07 -22.02 -23.22
N THR A 165 -8.94 -20.70 -23.02
CA THR A 165 -7.64 -20.02 -22.96
C THR A 165 -7.44 -19.28 -21.65
N PHE A 166 -6.17 -19.19 -21.23
CA PHE A 166 -5.77 -18.36 -20.09
C PHE A 166 -5.54 -16.91 -20.55
N GLY A 167 -6.04 -15.94 -19.81
CA GLY A 167 -5.84 -14.53 -20.13
C GLY A 167 -4.38 -14.10 -20.11
N THR A 168 -4.03 -13.09 -20.88
CA THR A 168 -2.66 -12.58 -21.03
C THR A 168 -2.18 -11.69 -19.89
N GLY A 169 -3.08 -11.24 -19.01
CA GLY A 169 -2.78 -10.36 -17.90
C GLY A 169 -1.78 -10.92 -16.90
N GLY A 170 -0.82 -10.09 -16.49
CA GLY A 170 0.10 -10.41 -15.42
C GLY A 170 -0.55 -10.37 -14.03
N ARG A 171 0.13 -10.94 -13.04
CA ARG A 171 -0.29 -10.83 -11.63
C ARG A 171 0.11 -9.47 -11.08
N ASN A 172 -0.82 -8.82 -10.37
CA ASN A 172 -0.58 -7.59 -9.62
C ASN A 172 0.08 -6.48 -10.46
N ILE A 173 -0.43 -6.31 -11.69
CA ILE A 173 0.10 -5.37 -12.67
C ILE A 173 -0.31 -3.91 -12.42
N LEU A 174 -1.36 -3.69 -11.65
CA LEU A 174 -1.81 -2.37 -11.24
C LEU A 174 -1.54 -2.15 -9.77
N THR A 175 -1.32 -0.90 -9.42
CA THR A 175 -1.18 -0.46 -8.01
C THR A 175 -2.34 0.44 -7.66
N GLY A 176 -3.00 0.15 -6.56
CA GLY A 176 -4.11 0.95 -6.05
C GLY A 176 -3.66 2.34 -5.55
N PRO A 177 -4.60 3.18 -5.13
CA PRO A 177 -4.29 4.49 -4.58
C PRO A 177 -3.43 4.36 -3.32
N GLY A 178 -2.60 5.38 -3.10
CA GLY A 178 -1.80 5.48 -1.89
C GLY A 178 -2.65 5.80 -0.67
N PHE A 179 -2.05 5.65 0.50
CA PHE A 179 -2.67 5.95 1.78
C PHE A 179 -1.92 7.10 2.45
N ALA A 180 -2.66 8.07 2.96
CA ALA A 180 -2.15 9.17 3.77
C ALA A 180 -3.01 9.31 5.02
N ASN A 181 -2.38 9.26 6.19
CA ASN A 181 -3.05 9.49 7.47
C ASN A 181 -2.22 10.44 8.33
N PHE A 182 -2.91 11.35 9.00
CA PHE A 182 -2.31 12.25 9.98
C PHE A 182 -3.13 12.26 11.25
N ASP A 183 -2.52 11.76 12.33
CA ASP A 183 -3.08 11.79 13.67
C ASP A 183 -2.40 12.90 14.46
N ALA A 184 -3.17 13.76 15.10
CA ALA A 184 -2.65 14.84 15.93
C ALA A 184 -3.32 14.86 17.31
N GLY A 185 -2.54 15.17 18.32
CA GLY A 185 -2.99 15.33 19.70
C GLY A 185 -2.47 16.61 20.32
N LEU A 186 -3.32 17.27 21.10
CA LEU A 186 -2.96 18.45 21.88
C LEU A 186 -3.20 18.16 23.36
N PHE A 187 -2.16 18.31 24.16
CA PHE A 187 -2.16 18.04 25.60
C PHE A 187 -1.83 19.30 26.37
N LYS A 188 -2.38 19.42 27.56
CA LYS A 188 -2.07 20.52 28.48
C LYS A 188 -1.61 19.96 29.81
N GLN A 189 -0.50 20.47 30.30
CA GLN A 189 -0.02 20.26 31.67
C GLN A 189 -0.41 21.45 32.53
N PHE A 190 -0.93 21.18 33.72
CA PHE A 190 -1.35 22.16 34.72
C PHE A 190 -0.35 22.27 35.87
#